data_246c019245fe7f3e80d406009357a130
#
_entry.id   246c019245fe7f3e80d406009357a130
#
_cell.length_a   1.000
_cell.length_b   1.000
_cell.length_c   1.000
_cell.angle_alpha   90.00
_cell.angle_beta   90.00
_cell.angle_gamma   90.00
#
_symmetry.space_group_name_H-M   'P 1'
#
loop_
_entity.id
_entity.type
_entity.pdbx_description
1 polymer ?
#
loop_
_entity_poly.entity_id
_entity_poly.type
_entity_poly.pdbx_seq_one_letter_code
_entity_poly.pdbx_strand_id
1 'polypeptide(L)'
;MIASKNSIYNFILVSFLAIILPLNLFAQEKKPTRVLFVGNSFTYFWNMPQLVKAMGASQGVSLEIHQSTVGGSNLKQHWLEEKGTLTRKFLKEERWDYVILGDHSLSTIDTPESFKIYAKKFSKLVRSGGAEPIFYMTWAYKSNPLMQPAITQGYTELAAELDASIIPVGPIWMQARELRPDLNMYFDDKHPSTDGSYLIALIVYKTLTGNAINEISNRVTTTDIDGEKLYLSFVLEENALFFKQLVTAAGIEPIKL
;
A
#
# COMPACT_ATOMS: atom_id res chain seq x y z
N MET A 1 -44.34 -66.99 59.43
CA MET A 1 -44.95 -67.28 58.14
C MET A 1 -45.12 -65.99 57.37
N ILE A 2 -44.75 -65.92 56.16
CA ILE A 2 -44.71 -64.80 55.18
C ILE A 2 -43.47 -63.92 55.23
N ALA A 3 -42.55 -64.26 54.33
CA ALA A 3 -41.35 -63.46 53.99
C ALA A 3 -41.71 -62.30 53.07
N SER A 4 -41.27 -61.12 53.41
CA SER A 4 -41.34 -59.96 52.50
C SER A 4 -39.98 -59.76 51.82
N LYS A 5 -40.00 -59.82 50.50
CA LYS A 5 -38.82 -59.50 49.64
C LYS A 5 -38.69 -58.03 49.45
N ASN A 6 -37.67 -57.48 49.99
CA ASN A 6 -37.23 -56.09 49.64
C ASN A 6 -36.32 -56.10 48.42
N SER A 7 -36.82 -55.55 47.33
CA SER A 7 -36.06 -55.32 46.11
C SER A 7 -35.27 -54.00 46.25
N ILE A 8 -33.95 -54.09 46.21
CA ILE A 8 -33.08 -52.97 46.22
C ILE A 8 -32.82 -52.54 44.77
N TYR A 9 -33.37 -51.38 44.35
CA TYR A 9 -33.11 -50.80 43.10
C TYR A 9 -31.74 -50.02 43.19
N ASN A 10 -30.73 -50.54 42.56
CA ASN A 10 -29.48 -49.83 42.34
C ASN A 10 -29.66 -48.75 41.26
N PHE A 11 -29.70 -47.50 41.68
CA PHE A 11 -29.61 -46.36 40.77
C PHE A 11 -28.13 -46.17 40.39
N ILE A 12 -27.77 -46.54 39.17
CA ILE A 12 -26.46 -46.18 38.60
C ILE A 12 -26.57 -44.77 38.05
N LEU A 13 -26.00 -43.80 38.78
CA LEU A 13 -25.87 -42.42 38.35
C LEU A 13 -24.68 -42.32 37.37
N VAL A 14 -24.97 -42.35 36.07
CA VAL A 14 -23.94 -42.09 35.04
C VAL A 14 -23.70 -40.60 34.97
N SER A 15 -22.63 -40.15 35.63
CA SER A 15 -22.13 -38.77 35.52
C SER A 15 -21.48 -38.58 34.15
N PHE A 16 -22.17 -37.94 33.23
CA PHE A 16 -21.58 -37.43 31.99
C PHE A 16 -20.69 -36.24 32.32
N LEU A 17 -19.39 -36.49 32.50
CA LEU A 17 -18.37 -35.44 32.58
C LEU A 17 -18.14 -34.89 31.16
N ALA A 18 -18.89 -33.86 30.79
CA ALA A 18 -18.63 -33.13 29.57
C ALA A 18 -17.26 -32.43 29.69
N ILE A 19 -16.22 -33.03 29.10
CA ILE A 19 -14.92 -32.40 28.93
C ILE A 19 -15.12 -31.29 27.92
N ILE A 20 -15.30 -30.06 28.39
CA ILE A 20 -15.21 -28.83 27.60
C ILE A 20 -13.74 -28.67 27.27
N LEU A 21 -13.30 -29.25 26.17
CA LEU A 21 -12.01 -28.87 25.56
C LEU A 21 -12.12 -27.39 25.15
N PRO A 22 -11.26 -26.50 25.66
CA PRO A 22 -11.21 -25.17 25.13
C PRO A 22 -10.77 -25.34 23.67
N LEU A 23 -11.67 -25.09 22.74
CA LEU A 23 -11.33 -24.80 21.35
C LEU A 23 -10.49 -23.50 21.40
N ASN A 24 -9.19 -23.66 21.62
CA ASN A 24 -8.24 -22.62 21.28
C ASN A 24 -8.34 -22.45 19.76
N LEU A 25 -9.28 -21.60 19.32
CA LEU A 25 -9.19 -20.97 18.02
C LEU A 25 -7.88 -20.14 18.08
N PHE A 26 -6.78 -20.82 17.77
CA PHE A 26 -5.60 -20.10 17.31
C PHE A 26 -6.07 -19.35 16.07
N ALA A 27 -6.47 -18.09 16.23
CA ALA A 27 -6.59 -17.19 15.12
C ALA A 27 -5.20 -17.25 14.45
N GLN A 28 -5.12 -17.94 13.32
CA GLN A 28 -3.90 -18.04 12.54
C GLN A 28 -3.56 -16.60 12.20
N GLU A 29 -2.52 -16.05 12.84
CA GLU A 29 -2.05 -14.70 12.54
C GLU A 29 -1.84 -14.61 11.04
N LYS A 30 -2.66 -13.81 10.39
CA LYS A 30 -2.57 -13.62 8.95
C LYS A 30 -1.18 -13.07 8.66
N LYS A 31 -0.37 -13.83 7.91
CA LYS A 31 0.97 -13.41 7.52
C LYS A 31 0.90 -11.99 6.93
N PRO A 32 1.80 -11.08 7.31
CA PRO A 32 1.79 -9.73 6.77
C PRO A 32 1.99 -9.74 5.25
N THR A 33 1.26 -8.88 4.56
CA THR A 33 1.49 -8.63 3.13
C THR A 33 2.80 -7.85 2.98
N ARG A 34 3.76 -8.41 2.26
CA ARG A 34 5.09 -7.84 2.06
C ARG A 34 5.15 -6.99 0.81
N VAL A 35 5.44 -5.70 0.96
CA VAL A 35 5.46 -4.71 -0.12
C VAL A 35 6.82 -4.03 -0.20
N LEU A 36 7.44 -4.08 -1.38
CA LEU A 36 8.65 -3.32 -1.68
C LEU A 36 8.31 -2.09 -2.53
N PHE A 37 8.63 -0.90 -2.03
CA PHE A 37 8.58 0.33 -2.81
C PHE A 37 9.92 0.57 -3.49
N VAL A 38 9.91 0.71 -4.80
CA VAL A 38 11.07 1.04 -5.63
C VAL A 38 10.83 2.40 -6.27
N GLY A 39 11.81 3.31 -6.15
CA GLY A 39 11.64 4.63 -6.77
C GLY A 39 12.58 5.71 -6.20
N ASN A 40 12.05 6.90 -6.13
CA ASN A 40 12.80 8.11 -5.80
C ASN A 40 12.03 9.03 -4.84
N SER A 41 12.31 10.33 -4.84
CA SER A 41 11.65 11.29 -3.96
C SER A 41 10.13 11.36 -4.13
N PHE A 42 9.59 11.06 -5.30
CA PHE A 42 8.14 10.94 -5.49
C PHE A 42 7.51 9.81 -4.68
N THR A 43 8.30 8.80 -4.32
CA THR A 43 7.87 7.64 -3.54
C THR A 43 8.03 7.86 -2.03
N TYR A 44 9.17 8.44 -1.58
CA TYR A 44 9.47 8.48 -0.14
C TYR A 44 9.18 9.81 0.55
N PHE A 45 8.83 10.88 -0.19
CA PHE A 45 8.60 12.19 0.44
C PHE A 45 7.59 12.09 1.59
N TRP A 46 7.88 12.77 2.71
CA TRP A 46 7.10 12.74 3.95
C TRP A 46 6.84 11.32 4.47
N ASN A 47 7.81 10.41 4.30
CA ASN A 47 7.71 9.02 4.76
C ASN A 47 6.44 8.28 4.23
N MET A 48 6.00 8.57 3.00
CA MET A 48 4.76 8.05 2.42
C MET A 48 4.62 6.52 2.56
N PRO A 49 5.64 5.67 2.32
CA PRO A 49 5.51 4.23 2.54
C PRO A 49 5.21 3.84 4.00
N GLN A 50 5.81 4.54 4.98
CA GLN A 50 5.51 4.32 6.40
C GLN A 50 4.12 4.84 6.79
N LEU A 51 3.66 5.88 6.11
CA LEU A 51 2.31 6.40 6.28
C LEU A 51 1.27 5.34 5.83
N VAL A 52 1.50 4.67 4.70
CA VAL A 52 0.67 3.54 4.23
C VAL A 52 0.67 2.39 5.23
N LYS A 53 1.85 2.02 5.78
CA LYS A 53 1.97 0.99 6.81
C LYS A 53 1.14 1.32 8.06
N ALA A 54 1.25 2.55 8.54
CA ALA A 54 0.53 3.01 9.72
C ALA A 54 -0.99 3.10 9.48
N MET A 55 -1.42 3.52 8.28
CA MET A 55 -2.82 3.46 7.88
C MET A 55 -3.33 2.01 7.90
N GLY A 56 -2.56 1.06 7.35
CA GLY A 56 -2.89 -0.36 7.41
C GLY A 56 -3.06 -0.86 8.84
N ALA A 57 -2.09 -0.59 9.71
CA ALA A 57 -2.13 -0.99 11.11
C ALA A 57 -3.36 -0.43 11.84
N SER A 58 -3.74 0.84 11.57
CA SER A 58 -4.93 1.47 12.17
C SER A 58 -6.24 0.79 11.75
N GLN A 59 -6.25 0.06 10.64
CA GLN A 59 -7.40 -0.66 10.09
C GLN A 59 -7.28 -2.19 10.28
N GLY A 60 -6.37 -2.65 11.12
CA GLY A 60 -6.16 -4.10 11.36
C GLY A 60 -5.54 -4.84 10.18
N VAL A 61 -4.93 -4.13 9.22
CA VAL A 61 -4.24 -4.73 8.08
C VAL A 61 -2.75 -4.77 8.35
N SER A 62 -2.16 -5.97 8.35
CA SER A 62 -0.73 -6.16 8.56
C SER A 62 0.03 -5.99 7.24
N LEU A 63 0.73 -4.88 7.10
CA LEU A 63 1.61 -4.57 5.98
C LEU A 63 3.07 -4.53 6.45
N GLU A 64 3.92 -5.34 5.85
CA GLU A 64 5.38 -5.25 6.00
C GLU A 64 5.94 -4.47 4.82
N ILE A 65 6.28 -3.21 5.05
CA ILE A 65 6.69 -2.27 4.00
C ILE A 65 8.19 -2.01 4.07
N HIS A 66 8.85 -2.25 2.96
CA HIS A 66 10.24 -1.92 2.71
C HIS A 66 10.37 -0.97 1.54
N GLN A 67 11.54 -0.32 1.42
CA GLN A 67 11.78 0.58 0.31
C GLN A 67 13.22 0.50 -0.19
N SER A 68 13.37 0.53 -1.51
CA SER A 68 14.62 0.79 -2.22
C SER A 68 14.44 2.07 -3.00
N THR A 69 14.68 3.20 -2.35
CA THR A 69 14.42 4.54 -2.91
C THR A 69 15.66 5.41 -2.81
N VAL A 70 15.98 6.11 -3.89
CA VAL A 70 17.11 7.07 -3.94
C VAL A 70 16.69 8.32 -4.68
N GLY A 71 16.99 9.50 -4.12
CA GLY A 71 16.61 10.79 -4.71
C GLY A 71 17.05 10.94 -6.17
N GLY A 72 16.10 11.28 -7.05
CA GLY A 72 16.34 11.47 -8.48
C GLY A 72 16.78 10.21 -9.22
N SER A 73 16.56 9.03 -8.70
CA SER A 73 16.80 7.78 -9.42
C SER A 73 15.66 7.45 -10.39
N ASN A 74 15.95 6.57 -11.35
CA ASN A 74 15.00 5.99 -12.28
C ASN A 74 15.15 4.47 -12.33
N LEU A 75 14.23 3.75 -12.96
CA LEU A 75 14.27 2.28 -13.03
C LEU A 75 15.54 1.74 -13.70
N LYS A 76 16.11 2.48 -14.69
CA LYS A 76 17.40 2.09 -15.28
C LYS A 76 18.50 2.03 -14.24
N GLN A 77 18.60 3.06 -13.38
CA GLN A 77 19.62 3.13 -12.33
C GLN A 77 19.40 2.08 -11.25
N HIS A 78 18.14 1.80 -10.88
CA HIS A 78 17.81 0.66 -10.01
C HIS A 78 18.20 -0.69 -10.61
N TRP A 79 18.03 -0.85 -11.94
CA TRP A 79 18.44 -2.08 -12.63
C TRP A 79 19.96 -2.25 -12.69
N LEU A 80 20.69 -1.16 -12.93
CA LEU A 80 22.14 -1.16 -13.05
C LEU A 80 22.86 -1.05 -11.69
N GLU A 81 22.09 -0.99 -10.58
CA GLU A 81 22.60 -0.83 -9.21
C GLU A 81 23.44 0.45 -9.01
N GLU A 82 23.09 1.48 -9.79
CA GLU A 82 23.70 2.80 -9.68
C GLU A 82 23.15 3.58 -8.48
N LYS A 83 23.83 4.66 -8.09
CA LYS A 83 23.46 5.54 -6.97
C LYS A 83 23.26 4.83 -5.63
N GLY A 84 23.81 3.64 -5.45
CA GLY A 84 23.63 2.85 -4.23
C GLY A 84 22.24 2.21 -4.09
N THR A 85 21.50 2.04 -5.18
CA THR A 85 20.19 1.36 -5.17
C THR A 85 20.35 -0.11 -4.83
N LEU A 86 19.41 -0.65 -4.02
CA LEU A 86 19.45 -2.03 -3.50
C LEU A 86 18.33 -2.91 -4.06
N THR A 87 17.60 -2.44 -5.08
CA THR A 87 16.39 -3.10 -5.58
C THR A 87 16.64 -4.55 -6.01
N ARG A 88 17.67 -4.79 -6.81
CA ARG A 88 17.96 -6.14 -7.30
C ARG A 88 18.42 -7.06 -6.17
N LYS A 89 19.13 -6.53 -5.17
CA LYS A 89 19.52 -7.27 -3.97
C LYS A 89 18.26 -7.72 -3.22
N PHE A 90 17.33 -6.80 -2.91
CA PHE A 90 16.09 -7.14 -2.21
C PHE A 90 15.23 -8.15 -2.99
N LEU A 91 15.12 -8.00 -4.31
CA LEU A 91 14.37 -8.94 -5.15
C LEU A 91 15.01 -10.34 -5.23
N LYS A 92 16.31 -10.45 -5.00
CA LYS A 92 17.04 -11.73 -5.00
C LYS A 92 17.01 -12.43 -3.64
N GLU A 93 17.16 -11.65 -2.55
CA GLU A 93 17.39 -12.17 -1.20
C GLU A 93 16.10 -12.38 -0.42
N GLU A 94 15.03 -11.66 -0.79
CA GLU A 94 13.79 -11.64 -0.05
C GLU A 94 12.57 -12.01 -0.91
N ARG A 95 11.45 -12.34 -0.26
CA ARG A 95 10.18 -12.63 -0.91
C ARG A 95 9.22 -11.48 -0.70
N TRP A 96 8.50 -11.13 -1.74
CA TRP A 96 7.52 -10.04 -1.75
C TRP A 96 6.18 -10.57 -2.27
N ASP A 97 5.10 -9.95 -1.85
CA ASP A 97 3.78 -10.14 -2.46
C ASP A 97 3.59 -9.11 -3.57
N TYR A 98 4.03 -7.86 -3.32
CA TYR A 98 3.95 -6.77 -4.28
C TYR A 98 5.25 -5.99 -4.37
N VAL A 99 5.55 -5.51 -5.58
CA VAL A 99 6.64 -4.56 -5.83
C VAL A 99 6.09 -3.35 -6.56
N ILE A 100 6.06 -2.22 -5.88
CA ILE A 100 5.60 -0.95 -6.43
C ILE A 100 6.77 -0.28 -7.15
N LEU A 101 6.64 -0.09 -8.45
CA LEU A 101 7.67 0.44 -9.34
C LEU A 101 7.37 1.89 -9.72
N GLY A 102 8.12 2.83 -9.18
CA GLY A 102 8.11 4.23 -9.55
C GLY A 102 9.34 4.60 -10.37
N ASP A 103 9.15 5.20 -11.53
CA ASP A 103 10.25 5.75 -12.32
C ASP A 103 10.41 7.26 -12.07
N HIS A 104 11.29 7.92 -12.81
CA HIS A 104 11.41 9.36 -12.80
C HIS A 104 10.07 10.02 -13.13
N SER A 105 9.81 11.17 -12.53
CA SER A 105 8.51 11.87 -12.60
C SER A 105 7.96 12.08 -14.01
N LEU A 106 8.83 12.33 -14.98
CA LEU A 106 8.46 12.57 -16.39
C LEU A 106 9.00 11.49 -17.33
N SER A 107 9.24 10.28 -16.84
CA SER A 107 9.84 9.19 -17.64
C SER A 107 9.03 8.83 -18.89
N THR A 108 7.71 8.95 -18.83
CA THR A 108 6.81 8.71 -19.98
C THR A 108 6.91 9.77 -21.06
N ILE A 109 7.48 10.96 -20.75
CA ILE A 109 7.65 12.09 -21.66
C ILE A 109 9.11 12.19 -22.12
N ASP A 110 10.03 12.25 -21.16
CA ASP A 110 11.44 12.55 -21.42
C ASP A 110 12.24 11.33 -21.87
N THR A 111 11.92 10.14 -21.36
CA THR A 111 12.66 8.91 -21.60
C THR A 111 11.74 7.68 -21.75
N PRO A 112 10.69 7.71 -22.61
CA PRO A 112 9.68 6.68 -22.69
C PRO A 112 10.26 5.30 -23.02
N GLU A 113 11.23 5.22 -23.94
CA GLU A 113 11.88 3.97 -24.31
C GLU A 113 12.66 3.35 -23.13
N SER A 114 13.40 4.17 -22.36
CA SER A 114 14.11 3.72 -21.17
C SER A 114 13.12 3.19 -20.12
N PHE A 115 12.05 3.95 -19.87
CA PHE A 115 10.98 3.54 -18.95
C PHE A 115 10.41 2.17 -19.34
N LYS A 116 9.99 2.02 -20.60
CA LYS A 116 9.44 0.77 -21.14
C LYS A 116 10.39 -0.42 -20.97
N ILE A 117 11.67 -0.25 -21.35
CA ILE A 117 12.68 -1.30 -21.25
C ILE A 117 12.86 -1.79 -19.82
N TYR A 118 13.06 -0.85 -18.87
CA TYR A 118 13.39 -1.22 -17.49
C TYR A 118 12.16 -1.63 -16.67
N ALA A 119 10.99 -1.07 -16.95
CA ALA A 119 9.73 -1.55 -16.40
C ALA A 119 9.47 -3.01 -16.80
N LYS A 120 9.67 -3.36 -18.07
CA LYS A 120 9.55 -4.74 -18.57
C LYS A 120 10.55 -5.69 -17.89
N LYS A 121 11.81 -5.27 -17.75
CA LYS A 121 12.83 -6.06 -17.05
C LYS A 121 12.46 -6.30 -15.58
N PHE A 122 12.02 -5.27 -14.88
CA PHE A 122 11.59 -5.41 -13.48
C PHE A 122 10.33 -6.24 -13.35
N SER A 123 9.32 -6.05 -14.18
CA SER A 123 8.10 -6.87 -14.13
C SER A 123 8.39 -8.36 -14.30
N LYS A 124 9.29 -8.70 -15.22
CA LYS A 124 9.74 -10.09 -15.40
C LYS A 124 10.48 -10.61 -14.15
N LEU A 125 11.39 -9.82 -13.59
CA LEU A 125 12.17 -10.21 -12.41
C LEU A 125 11.28 -10.36 -11.17
N VAL A 126 10.36 -9.44 -10.95
CA VAL A 126 9.38 -9.47 -9.84
C VAL A 126 8.53 -10.73 -9.91
N ARG A 127 7.93 -11.03 -11.06
CA ARG A 127 7.12 -12.24 -11.24
C ARG A 127 7.92 -13.52 -11.10
N SER A 128 9.19 -13.54 -11.53
CA SER A 128 10.05 -14.71 -11.31
C SER A 128 10.32 -15.00 -9.84
N GLY A 129 10.18 -13.99 -8.96
CA GLY A 129 10.23 -14.10 -7.51
C GLY A 129 8.89 -14.47 -6.85
N GLY A 130 7.81 -14.58 -7.64
CA GLY A 130 6.45 -14.88 -7.16
C GLY A 130 5.68 -13.65 -6.65
N ALA A 131 6.16 -12.43 -6.94
CA ALA A 131 5.50 -11.18 -6.59
C ALA A 131 4.79 -10.55 -7.80
N GLU A 132 3.85 -9.64 -7.54
CA GLU A 132 3.19 -8.86 -8.58
C GLU A 132 3.78 -7.45 -8.70
N PRO A 133 4.15 -6.99 -9.91
CA PRO A 133 4.56 -5.63 -10.15
C PRO A 133 3.37 -4.69 -10.23
N ILE A 134 3.50 -3.52 -9.61
CA ILE A 134 2.51 -2.45 -9.62
C ILE A 134 3.19 -1.17 -10.07
N PHE A 135 2.64 -0.49 -11.06
CA PHE A 135 3.19 0.79 -11.49
C PHE A 135 2.64 1.95 -10.67
N TYR A 136 3.56 2.77 -10.15
CA TYR A 136 3.24 3.97 -9.41
C TYR A 136 3.16 5.15 -10.38
N MET A 137 1.94 5.49 -10.83
CA MET A 137 1.72 6.59 -11.78
C MET A 137 1.93 7.94 -11.10
N THR A 138 2.90 8.70 -11.59
CA THR A 138 3.24 10.03 -11.09
C THR A 138 2.22 11.09 -11.52
N TRP A 139 2.41 12.31 -11.03
CA TRP A 139 1.57 13.47 -11.32
C TRP A 139 2.36 14.57 -12.03
N ALA A 140 1.63 15.45 -12.71
CA ALA A 140 2.19 16.62 -13.40
C ALA A 140 2.76 17.63 -12.40
N TYR A 141 3.75 18.40 -12.84
CA TYR A 141 4.30 19.52 -12.06
C TYR A 141 3.24 20.61 -11.83
N LYS A 142 3.42 21.36 -10.76
CA LYS A 142 2.53 22.48 -10.41
C LYS A 142 2.50 23.53 -11.53
N SER A 143 3.68 23.82 -12.10
CA SER A 143 3.87 24.81 -13.17
C SER A 143 3.33 24.36 -14.54
N ASN A 144 3.16 23.03 -14.77
CA ASN A 144 2.70 22.53 -16.06
C ASN A 144 1.72 21.34 -15.90
N PRO A 145 0.44 21.61 -15.57
CA PRO A 145 -0.59 20.56 -15.43
C PRO A 145 -0.90 19.83 -16.75
N LEU A 146 -0.57 20.41 -17.89
CA LEU A 146 -0.81 19.83 -19.22
C LEU A 146 0.03 18.58 -19.51
N MET A 147 1.01 18.27 -18.65
CA MET A 147 1.78 17.01 -18.72
C MET A 147 0.96 15.78 -18.37
N GLN A 148 -0.09 15.92 -17.55
CA GLN A 148 -0.77 14.76 -16.97
C GLN A 148 -1.37 13.81 -18.02
N PRO A 149 -2.02 14.24 -19.10
CA PRO A 149 -2.52 13.32 -20.12
C PRO A 149 -1.43 12.39 -20.68
N ALA A 150 -0.26 12.94 -21.01
CA ALA A 150 0.87 12.14 -21.52
C ALA A 150 1.43 11.17 -20.46
N ILE A 151 1.51 11.60 -19.19
CA ILE A 151 1.92 10.73 -18.09
C ILE A 151 0.91 9.58 -17.96
N THR A 152 -0.37 9.90 -17.89
CA THR A 152 -1.43 8.90 -17.73
C THR A 152 -1.42 7.89 -18.87
N GLN A 153 -1.34 8.35 -20.11
CA GLN A 153 -1.30 7.50 -21.29
C GLN A 153 -0.11 6.54 -21.23
N GLY A 154 1.11 7.05 -20.99
CA GLY A 154 2.32 6.22 -20.99
C GLY A 154 2.30 5.12 -19.91
N TYR A 155 1.80 5.42 -18.72
CA TYR A 155 1.63 4.40 -17.67
C TYR A 155 0.52 3.39 -18.01
N THR A 156 -0.60 3.85 -18.57
CA THR A 156 -1.74 2.99 -18.91
C THR A 156 -1.39 2.01 -20.03
N GLU A 157 -0.74 2.49 -21.09
CA GLU A 157 -0.29 1.66 -22.21
C GLU A 157 0.73 0.61 -21.74
N LEU A 158 1.70 1.02 -20.93
CA LEU A 158 2.72 0.10 -20.43
C LEU A 158 2.15 -0.95 -19.48
N ALA A 159 1.25 -0.56 -18.59
CA ALA A 159 0.60 -1.48 -17.67
C ALA A 159 -0.27 -2.51 -18.42
N ALA A 160 -1.00 -2.07 -19.45
CA ALA A 160 -1.76 -2.97 -20.32
C ALA A 160 -0.85 -3.95 -21.09
N GLU A 161 0.30 -3.46 -21.62
CA GLU A 161 1.28 -4.32 -22.31
C GLU A 161 1.87 -5.38 -21.37
N LEU A 162 2.05 -5.04 -20.10
CA LEU A 162 2.73 -5.90 -19.13
C LEU A 162 1.77 -6.66 -18.20
N ASP A 163 0.47 -6.53 -18.40
CA ASP A 163 -0.57 -7.11 -17.51
C ASP A 163 -0.30 -6.76 -16.03
N ALA A 164 -0.03 -5.49 -15.76
CA ALA A 164 0.33 -5.00 -14.43
C ALA A 164 -0.71 -3.99 -13.92
N SER A 165 -0.90 -3.97 -12.61
CA SER A 165 -1.75 -2.98 -11.94
C SER A 165 -1.11 -1.59 -11.89
N ILE A 166 -1.94 -0.57 -11.70
CA ILE A 166 -1.51 0.84 -11.55
C ILE A 166 -2.04 1.39 -10.23
N ILE A 167 -1.21 2.16 -9.55
CA ILE A 167 -1.65 3.09 -8.51
C ILE A 167 -1.89 4.43 -9.20
N PRO A 168 -3.15 4.87 -9.36
CA PRO A 168 -3.50 5.99 -10.24
C PRO A 168 -3.36 7.35 -9.55
N VAL A 169 -2.18 7.68 -9.02
CA VAL A 169 -1.98 8.92 -8.26
C VAL A 169 -2.25 10.15 -9.13
N GLY A 170 -1.65 10.21 -10.32
CA GLY A 170 -1.69 11.40 -11.18
C GLY A 170 -3.11 11.90 -11.50
N PRO A 171 -4.02 11.07 -12.03
CA PRO A 171 -5.39 11.49 -12.32
C PRO A 171 -6.14 12.00 -11.09
N ILE A 172 -6.03 11.30 -9.96
CA ILE A 172 -6.70 11.69 -8.71
C ILE A 172 -6.09 12.98 -8.13
N TRP A 173 -4.77 13.11 -8.23
CA TRP A 173 -4.07 14.34 -7.87
C TRP A 173 -4.56 15.56 -8.67
N MET A 174 -4.72 15.40 -9.98
CA MET A 174 -5.22 16.48 -10.84
C MET A 174 -6.66 16.83 -10.53
N GLN A 175 -7.50 15.84 -10.26
CA GLN A 175 -8.86 16.08 -9.83
C GLN A 175 -8.94 16.81 -8.49
N ALA A 176 -8.06 16.48 -7.53
CA ALA A 176 -7.98 17.21 -6.26
C ALA A 176 -7.63 18.68 -6.48
N ARG A 177 -6.68 19.00 -7.37
CA ARG A 177 -6.30 20.37 -7.72
C ARG A 177 -7.40 21.16 -8.40
N GLU A 178 -8.20 20.49 -9.23
CA GLU A 178 -9.32 21.13 -9.92
C GLU A 178 -10.45 21.47 -8.94
N LEU A 179 -10.82 20.52 -8.09
CA LEU A 179 -11.94 20.68 -7.14
C LEU A 179 -11.60 21.59 -5.95
N ARG A 180 -10.34 21.58 -5.51
CA ARG A 180 -9.86 22.38 -4.37
C ARG A 180 -8.53 23.07 -4.74
N PRO A 181 -8.58 24.12 -5.59
CA PRO A 181 -7.38 24.87 -6.01
C PRO A 181 -6.70 25.63 -4.86
N ASP A 182 -7.40 25.82 -3.74
CA ASP A 182 -6.92 26.41 -2.50
C ASP A 182 -5.96 25.48 -1.73
N LEU A 183 -6.02 24.16 -1.98
CA LEU A 183 -5.17 23.20 -1.28
C LEU A 183 -3.72 23.29 -1.74
N ASN A 184 -2.81 23.36 -0.77
CA ASN A 184 -1.38 23.29 -1.06
C ASN A 184 -0.94 21.83 -1.20
N MET A 185 -1.10 21.27 -2.39
CA MET A 185 -0.74 19.88 -2.70
C MET A 185 0.77 19.68 -2.89
N TYR A 186 1.54 20.75 -3.15
CA TYR A 186 2.95 20.69 -3.48
C TYR A 186 3.83 21.35 -2.42
N PHE A 187 4.95 20.72 -2.11
CA PHE A 187 6.01 21.31 -1.30
C PHE A 187 6.84 22.33 -2.12
N ASP A 188 7.17 21.96 -3.34
CA ASP A 188 7.83 22.78 -4.36
C ASP A 188 7.04 22.70 -5.68
N ASP A 189 7.71 22.75 -6.84
CA ASP A 189 7.03 22.62 -8.13
C ASP A 189 6.55 21.18 -8.44
N LYS A 190 7.11 20.16 -7.77
CA LYS A 190 6.90 18.76 -8.13
C LYS A 190 6.69 17.79 -6.95
N HIS A 191 7.38 18.01 -5.84
CA HIS A 191 7.27 17.13 -4.70
C HIS A 191 5.97 17.39 -3.93
N PRO A 192 5.38 16.36 -3.30
CA PRO A 192 4.15 16.52 -2.57
C PRO A 192 4.37 17.34 -1.28
N SER A 193 3.36 18.08 -0.86
CA SER A 193 3.24 18.58 0.51
C SER A 193 2.88 17.45 1.48
N THR A 194 2.69 17.75 2.76
CA THR A 194 2.15 16.80 3.73
C THR A 194 0.73 16.37 3.37
N ASP A 195 -0.12 17.30 2.93
CA ASP A 195 -1.49 17.02 2.46
C ASP A 195 -1.47 16.15 1.21
N GLY A 196 -0.58 16.47 0.24
CA GLY A 196 -0.38 15.67 -0.95
C GLY A 196 0.10 14.25 -0.64
N SER A 197 1.03 14.08 0.29
CA SER A 197 1.50 12.74 0.70
C SER A 197 0.42 11.94 1.40
N TYR A 198 -0.45 12.57 2.18
CA TYR A 198 -1.60 11.91 2.78
C TYR A 198 -2.57 11.40 1.70
N LEU A 199 -2.90 12.22 0.70
CA LEU A 199 -3.71 11.79 -0.45
C LEU A 199 -3.07 10.58 -1.15
N ILE A 200 -1.77 10.65 -1.46
CA ILE A 200 -1.03 9.55 -2.09
C ILE A 200 -1.14 8.28 -1.26
N ALA A 201 -0.92 8.37 0.06
CA ALA A 201 -0.99 7.22 0.95
C ALA A 201 -2.39 6.59 0.99
N LEU A 202 -3.48 7.38 0.95
CA LEU A 202 -4.85 6.88 0.82
C LEU A 202 -5.04 6.10 -0.49
N ILE A 203 -4.55 6.64 -1.62
CA ILE A 203 -4.65 5.99 -2.93
C ILE A 203 -3.88 4.66 -2.92
N VAL A 204 -2.64 4.66 -2.42
CA VAL A 204 -1.82 3.45 -2.32
C VAL A 204 -2.49 2.41 -1.42
N TYR A 205 -2.93 2.80 -0.23
CA TYR A 205 -3.61 1.91 0.70
C TYR A 205 -4.87 1.30 0.06
N LYS A 206 -5.71 2.14 -0.57
CA LYS A 206 -6.93 1.69 -1.25
C LYS A 206 -6.62 0.71 -2.38
N THR A 207 -5.61 0.98 -3.18
CA THR A 207 -5.17 0.10 -4.27
C THR A 207 -4.68 -1.25 -3.73
N LEU A 208 -3.84 -1.24 -2.69
CA LEU A 208 -3.28 -2.46 -2.11
C LEU A 208 -4.30 -3.34 -1.40
N THR A 209 -5.31 -2.75 -0.77
CA THR A 209 -6.18 -3.49 0.15
C THR A 209 -7.63 -3.61 -0.31
N GLY A 210 -8.10 -2.70 -1.14
CA GLY A 210 -9.53 -2.57 -1.48
C GLY A 210 -10.41 -2.07 -0.32
N ASN A 211 -9.88 -1.96 0.89
CA ASN A 211 -10.64 -1.64 2.09
C ASN A 211 -11.20 -0.21 2.06
N ALA A 212 -12.25 0.02 2.85
CA ALA A 212 -12.74 1.36 3.11
C ALA A 212 -11.67 2.22 3.79
N ILE A 213 -11.69 3.53 3.52
CA ILE A 213 -10.72 4.51 4.03
C ILE A 213 -11.37 5.55 4.95
N ASN A 214 -12.67 5.46 5.18
CA ASN A 214 -13.43 6.47 5.91
C ASN A 214 -12.93 6.66 7.36
N GLU A 215 -12.54 5.56 8.00
CA GLU A 215 -12.06 5.53 9.39
C GLU A 215 -10.57 5.85 9.54
N ILE A 216 -9.84 6.06 8.43
CA ILE A 216 -8.45 6.47 8.51
C ILE A 216 -8.35 7.87 9.11
N SER A 217 -7.58 8.01 10.19
CA SER A 217 -7.41 9.27 10.91
C SER A 217 -6.70 10.31 10.04
N ASN A 218 -7.08 11.58 10.21
CA ASN A 218 -6.33 12.73 9.68
C ASN A 218 -4.99 12.97 10.41
N ARG A 219 -4.79 12.29 11.55
CA ARG A 219 -3.54 12.27 12.33
C ARG A 219 -3.01 10.84 12.35
N VAL A 220 -2.10 10.54 11.43
CA VAL A 220 -1.51 9.21 11.36
C VAL A 220 -0.27 9.15 12.20
N THR A 221 -0.21 8.17 13.09
CA THR A 221 0.90 7.97 14.02
C THR A 221 1.43 6.56 13.95
N THR A 222 2.66 6.38 14.38
CA THR A 222 3.28 5.08 14.63
C THR A 222 4.02 5.14 15.97
N THR A 223 4.66 4.05 16.33
CA THR A 223 5.53 3.98 17.51
C THR A 223 6.94 3.65 17.04
N ASP A 224 7.94 4.29 17.59
CA ASP A 224 9.33 3.96 17.31
C ASP A 224 9.80 2.72 18.10
N ILE A 225 11.09 2.40 17.99
CA ILE A 225 11.67 1.22 18.64
C ILE A 225 11.70 1.35 20.19
N ASP A 226 11.69 2.57 20.70
CA ASP A 226 11.72 2.87 22.15
C ASP A 226 10.30 2.99 22.73
N GLY A 227 9.26 2.83 21.90
CA GLY A 227 7.87 2.92 22.31
C GLY A 227 7.30 4.35 22.26
N GLU A 228 8.06 5.32 21.77
CA GLU A 228 7.63 6.71 21.67
C GLU A 228 6.71 6.93 20.47
N LYS A 229 5.69 7.75 20.67
CA LYS A 229 4.71 8.07 19.63
C LYS A 229 5.28 9.03 18.61
N LEU A 230 5.33 8.60 17.34
CA LEU A 230 5.72 9.40 16.20
C LEU A 230 4.51 9.84 15.38
N TYR A 231 4.44 11.13 15.04
CA TYR A 231 3.45 11.67 14.11
C TYR A 231 4.02 11.61 12.69
N LEU A 232 3.41 10.79 11.83
CA LEU A 232 3.79 10.66 10.41
C LEU A 232 3.07 11.67 9.54
N SER A 233 1.82 11.99 9.86
CA SER A 233 1.05 12.99 9.13
C SER A 233 0.04 13.66 10.05
N PHE A 234 -0.20 14.94 9.79
CA PHE A 234 -1.30 15.73 10.34
C PHE A 234 -1.89 16.59 9.24
N VAL A 235 -3.11 16.27 8.85
CA VAL A 235 -3.87 16.99 7.82
C VAL A 235 -5.10 17.59 8.50
N LEU A 236 -5.54 18.77 8.07
CA LEU A 236 -6.80 19.35 8.57
C LEU A 236 -7.95 18.38 8.29
N GLU A 237 -8.89 18.29 9.24
CA GLU A 237 -9.99 17.33 9.16
C GLU A 237 -10.82 17.49 7.88
N GLU A 238 -11.11 18.73 7.49
CA GLU A 238 -11.83 19.06 6.26
C GLU A 238 -11.09 18.59 5.00
N ASN A 239 -9.75 18.72 4.96
CA ASN A 239 -8.92 18.25 3.85
C ASN A 239 -8.88 16.73 3.80
N ALA A 240 -8.73 16.08 4.95
CA ALA A 240 -8.75 14.63 5.04
C ALA A 240 -10.09 14.04 4.60
N LEU A 241 -11.21 14.67 5.00
CA LEU A 241 -12.55 14.28 4.58
C LEU A 241 -12.70 14.41 3.05
N PHE A 242 -12.28 15.53 2.49
CA PHE A 242 -12.27 15.74 1.04
C PHE A 242 -11.47 14.68 0.31
N PHE A 243 -10.24 14.38 0.74
CA PHE A 243 -9.40 13.36 0.12
C PHE A 243 -10.01 11.96 0.20
N LYS A 244 -10.60 11.59 1.33
CA LYS A 244 -11.28 10.30 1.48
C LYS A 244 -12.48 10.17 0.54
N GLN A 245 -13.29 11.23 0.41
CA GLN A 245 -14.40 11.26 -0.53
C GLN A 245 -13.91 11.14 -1.98
N LEU A 246 -12.89 11.89 -2.35
CA LEU A 246 -12.29 11.86 -3.69
C LEU A 246 -11.77 10.48 -4.06
N VAL A 247 -10.98 9.86 -3.18
CA VAL A 247 -10.39 8.52 -3.41
C VAL A 247 -11.49 7.45 -3.47
N THR A 248 -12.54 7.59 -2.65
CA THR A 248 -13.68 6.66 -2.69
C THR A 248 -14.45 6.77 -4.01
N ALA A 249 -14.69 8.02 -4.48
CA ALA A 249 -15.39 8.28 -5.74
C ALA A 249 -14.58 7.88 -6.98
N ALA A 250 -13.26 7.82 -6.89
CA ALA A 250 -12.38 7.45 -8.00
C ALA A 250 -12.53 5.99 -8.46
N GLY A 251 -13.23 5.14 -7.72
CA GLY A 251 -13.49 3.75 -8.12
C GLY A 251 -12.22 2.93 -8.34
N ILE A 252 -11.22 3.10 -7.48
CA ILE A 252 -9.95 2.39 -7.60
C ILE A 252 -10.19 0.89 -7.52
N GLU A 253 -9.83 0.17 -8.57
CA GLU A 253 -9.83 -1.29 -8.56
C GLU A 253 -8.70 -1.81 -7.65
N PRO A 254 -9.03 -2.62 -6.64
CA PRO A 254 -8.01 -3.22 -5.78
C PRO A 254 -7.19 -4.24 -6.56
N ILE A 255 -5.97 -4.44 -6.12
CA ILE A 255 -5.12 -5.49 -6.65
C ILE A 255 -5.74 -6.83 -6.29
N LYS A 256 -5.85 -7.71 -7.26
CA LYS A 256 -6.33 -9.09 -7.02
C LYS A 256 -5.25 -9.85 -6.24
N LEU A 257 -5.55 -10.19 -4.99
CA LEU A 257 -4.76 -11.14 -4.19
C LEU A 257 -4.93 -12.56 -4.71
#